data_4ffff1ce5ee8eab32a088bba5c957e5a
#
_entry.id   4ffff1ce5ee8eab32a088bba5c957e5a
#
_cell.length_a   1.000
_cell.length_b   1.000
_cell.length_c   1.000
_cell.angle_alpha   90.00
_cell.angle_beta   90.00
_cell.angle_gamma   90.00
#
_symmetry.space_group_name_H-M   'P 1'
#
loop_
_entity.id
_entity.type
_entity.pdbx_description
1 polymer ?
#
loop_
_entity_poly.entity_id
_entity_poly.type
_entity_poly.pdbx_seq_one_letter_code
_entity_poly.pdbx_strand_id
1 'polypeptide(L)'
;MANISPVRVTGLSGNFDMDAIIEASLTRDQEKIDKAKQKNQIVKWKQELYRDVIKSSKDLYNKYLQIDSENSLTNRNAYSAIGIKSSDDSIITASGSAGADNINYQFDISQKAEPPKISIKLSPTVPGLEQFPPSKDGASTLTINGKTIAISSTDNASSIVDKINGAFTDNSVKASYSQMTGELYISGKTTGSSSNMDFSISGNQNAINDIATDNGIHFTPDGSGNSVTQLSGKNLLADVKDASGNIITSLNNESNVFTIDNVEYKVRSTGNANLKSVVDTEKSVKNMKAFVDDYNKLMGTVYDLVTAKKKADFPPLTDKQKEDMTKEEIEKWEEKAWNSLRKVVLRFPSTE
;
A
#
# COMPACT_ATOMS: atom_id res chain seq x y z
N MET A 1 13.79 48.06 -25.96
CA MET A 1 12.88 49.18 -25.95
C MET A 1 13.70 50.42 -25.65
N ALA A 2 13.60 51.45 -26.49
CA ALA A 2 14.47 52.62 -26.42
C ALA A 2 14.18 53.45 -25.15
N ASN A 3 15.23 53.71 -24.40
CA ASN A 3 15.23 54.53 -23.19
C ASN A 3 15.06 55.98 -23.66
N ILE A 4 13.83 56.52 -23.62
CA ILE A 4 13.58 57.96 -23.90
C ILE A 4 13.85 58.70 -22.58
N SER A 5 15.05 59.24 -22.45
CA SER A 5 15.36 60.18 -21.38
C SER A 5 14.53 61.45 -21.62
N PRO A 6 13.76 61.90 -20.59
CA PRO A 6 13.01 63.17 -20.75
C PRO A 6 14.00 64.31 -20.85
N VAL A 7 13.83 65.12 -21.90
CA VAL A 7 14.60 66.37 -22.10
C VAL A 7 14.24 67.31 -20.96
N ARG A 8 15.17 67.52 -20.03
CA ARG A 8 15.03 68.55 -19.00
C ARG A 8 15.26 69.93 -19.63
N VAL A 9 14.24 70.74 -19.65
CA VAL A 9 14.38 72.20 -19.94
C VAL A 9 14.74 72.86 -18.61
N THR A 10 16.03 73.11 -18.42
CA THR A 10 16.54 73.90 -17.29
C THR A 10 16.53 75.36 -17.69
N GLY A 11 15.65 76.15 -17.13
CA GLY A 11 15.74 77.61 -17.20
C GLY A 11 14.41 78.34 -17.33
N LEU A 12 13.60 78.35 -16.26
CA LEU A 12 12.75 79.47 -15.95
C LEU A 12 12.65 79.63 -14.44
N SER A 13 13.11 80.76 -13.92
CA SER A 13 13.20 81.11 -12.51
C SER A 13 11.87 81.02 -11.81
N GLY A 14 11.83 80.25 -10.78
CA GLY A 14 10.74 80.15 -9.82
C GLY A 14 10.84 78.84 -9.09
N ASN A 15 10.95 78.86 -7.79
CA ASN A 15 11.09 77.72 -6.84
C ASN A 15 9.94 76.68 -6.95
N PHE A 16 9.59 76.23 -8.13
CA PHE A 16 8.65 75.13 -8.34
C PHE A 16 9.44 73.86 -8.71
N ASP A 17 9.53 73.00 -7.77
CA ASP A 17 10.01 71.62 -8.01
C ASP A 17 8.92 70.88 -8.81
N MET A 18 9.02 71.01 -10.15
CA MET A 18 8.07 70.33 -11.08
C MET A 18 8.16 68.80 -10.94
N ASP A 19 9.33 68.28 -10.64
CA ASP A 19 9.52 66.84 -10.44
C ASP A 19 8.75 66.37 -9.17
N ALA A 20 8.79 67.16 -8.07
CA ALA A 20 8.01 66.89 -6.88
C ALA A 20 6.48 66.95 -7.10
N ILE A 21 6.01 67.90 -7.93
CA ILE A 21 4.58 67.99 -8.27
C ILE A 21 4.12 66.83 -9.16
N ILE A 22 4.94 66.44 -10.14
CA ILE A 22 4.67 65.25 -10.98
C ILE A 22 4.67 63.99 -10.12
N GLU A 23 5.65 63.83 -9.27
CA GLU A 23 5.75 62.68 -8.37
C GLU A 23 4.56 62.61 -7.41
N ALA A 24 4.14 63.73 -6.83
CA ALA A 24 2.95 63.79 -5.97
C ALA A 24 1.65 63.46 -6.71
N SER A 25 1.51 63.89 -7.98
CA SER A 25 0.38 63.54 -8.81
C SER A 25 0.37 62.05 -9.18
N LEU A 26 1.53 61.52 -9.58
CA LEU A 26 1.69 60.08 -9.88
C LEU A 26 1.45 59.23 -8.65
N THR A 27 1.92 59.64 -7.48
CA THR A 27 1.71 58.93 -6.24
C THR A 27 0.22 58.74 -5.91
N ARG A 28 -0.59 59.78 -6.13
CA ARG A 28 -2.05 59.73 -5.89
C ARG A 28 -2.75 58.73 -6.81
N ASP A 29 -2.36 58.62 -8.07
CA ASP A 29 -2.96 57.67 -8.99
C ASP A 29 -2.43 56.26 -8.77
N GLN A 30 -1.15 56.13 -8.37
CA GLN A 30 -0.58 54.86 -7.95
C GLN A 30 -1.31 54.29 -6.72
N GLU A 31 -1.63 55.12 -5.72
CA GLU A 31 -2.42 54.72 -4.56
C GLU A 31 -3.81 54.17 -4.95
N LYS A 32 -4.47 54.76 -5.96
CA LYS A 32 -5.77 54.25 -6.44
C LYS A 32 -5.61 52.90 -7.09
N ILE A 33 -4.56 52.72 -7.91
CA ILE A 33 -4.22 51.45 -8.54
C ILE A 33 -3.94 50.40 -7.49
N ASP A 34 -3.12 50.72 -6.50
CA ASP A 34 -2.75 49.81 -5.41
C ASP A 34 -3.97 49.38 -4.60
N LYS A 35 -4.86 50.32 -4.25
CA LYS A 35 -6.15 49.99 -3.60
C LYS A 35 -7.05 49.10 -4.45
N ALA A 36 -7.05 49.30 -5.78
CA ALA A 36 -7.79 48.44 -6.69
C ALA A 36 -7.18 47.05 -6.79
N LYS A 37 -5.85 46.92 -6.85
CA LYS A 37 -5.11 45.65 -6.82
C LYS A 37 -5.36 44.89 -5.51
N GLN A 38 -5.28 45.57 -4.37
CA GLN A 38 -5.58 44.99 -3.04
C GLN A 38 -7.02 44.45 -2.97
N LYS A 39 -8.00 45.24 -3.46
CA LYS A 39 -9.40 44.77 -3.53
C LYS A 39 -9.54 43.54 -4.42
N ASN A 40 -8.89 43.55 -5.58
CA ASN A 40 -8.91 42.38 -6.49
C ASN A 40 -8.29 41.15 -5.85
N GLN A 41 -7.16 41.31 -5.13
CA GLN A 41 -6.53 40.20 -4.40
C GLN A 41 -7.46 39.63 -3.32
N ILE A 42 -8.17 40.49 -2.61
CA ILE A 42 -9.18 40.06 -1.62
C ILE A 42 -10.30 39.26 -2.28
N VAL A 43 -10.76 39.66 -3.49
CA VAL A 43 -11.77 38.91 -4.23
C VAL A 43 -11.26 37.55 -4.67
N LYS A 44 -10.02 37.47 -5.15
CA LYS A 44 -9.38 36.19 -5.53
C LYS A 44 -9.30 35.25 -4.32
N TRP A 45 -8.82 35.74 -3.20
CA TRP A 45 -8.75 34.93 -1.97
C TRP A 45 -10.13 34.46 -1.49
N LYS A 46 -11.16 35.30 -1.63
CA LYS A 46 -12.55 34.89 -1.34
C LYS A 46 -13.01 33.76 -2.27
N GLN A 47 -12.70 33.85 -3.56
CA GLN A 47 -13.03 32.78 -4.51
C GLN A 47 -12.33 31.46 -4.17
N GLU A 48 -11.06 31.50 -3.77
CA GLU A 48 -10.31 30.32 -3.34
C GLU A 48 -10.95 29.69 -2.11
N LEU A 49 -11.30 30.47 -1.07
CA LEU A 49 -11.99 29.98 0.12
C LEU A 49 -13.33 29.31 -0.20
N TYR A 50 -14.14 29.91 -1.08
CA TYR A 50 -15.40 29.28 -1.51
C TYR A 50 -15.16 27.98 -2.29
N ARG A 51 -14.15 27.94 -3.15
CA ARG A 51 -13.77 26.73 -3.88
C ARG A 51 -13.31 25.62 -2.94
N ASP A 52 -12.54 25.95 -1.91
CA ASP A 52 -12.08 24.99 -0.92
C ASP A 52 -13.25 24.39 -0.11
N VAL A 53 -14.21 25.22 0.30
CA VAL A 53 -15.42 24.73 0.99
C VAL A 53 -16.25 23.84 0.07
N ILE A 54 -16.46 24.27 -1.18
CA ILE A 54 -17.21 23.48 -2.18
C ILE A 54 -16.51 22.15 -2.44
N LYS A 55 -15.19 22.17 -2.59
CA LYS A 55 -14.38 20.97 -2.79
C LYS A 55 -14.52 20.03 -1.60
N SER A 56 -14.30 20.54 -0.39
CA SER A 56 -14.40 19.73 0.85
C SER A 56 -15.81 19.14 1.04
N SER A 57 -16.84 19.91 0.70
CA SER A 57 -18.24 19.43 0.74
C SER A 57 -18.49 18.32 -0.30
N LYS A 58 -17.91 18.48 -1.50
CA LYS A 58 -18.01 17.50 -2.58
C LYS A 58 -17.23 16.22 -2.26
N ASP A 59 -16.05 16.36 -1.64
CA ASP A 59 -15.23 15.24 -1.19
C ASP A 59 -15.97 14.44 -0.09
N LEU A 60 -16.63 15.12 0.86
CA LEU A 60 -17.48 14.48 1.87
C LEU A 60 -18.66 13.73 1.22
N TYR A 61 -19.33 14.37 0.25
CA TYR A 61 -20.44 13.77 -0.49
C TYR A 61 -19.97 12.51 -1.24
N ASN A 62 -18.89 12.63 -2.02
CA ASN A 62 -18.36 11.53 -2.83
C ASN A 62 -17.89 10.37 -1.96
N LYS A 63 -17.32 10.66 -0.79
CA LYS A 63 -16.80 9.64 0.13
C LYS A 63 -17.90 8.87 0.84
N TYR A 64 -18.98 9.54 1.26
CA TYR A 64 -19.97 8.94 2.17
C TYR A 64 -21.39 8.85 1.64
N LEU A 65 -21.77 9.64 0.65
CA LEU A 65 -23.13 9.73 0.17
C LEU A 65 -23.32 9.24 -1.28
N GLN A 66 -22.24 9.02 -2.00
CA GLN A 66 -22.26 8.42 -3.32
C GLN A 66 -22.45 6.91 -3.20
N ILE A 67 -23.38 6.32 -3.97
CA ILE A 67 -23.82 4.91 -3.82
C ILE A 67 -22.70 3.91 -4.09
N ASP A 68 -21.83 4.21 -5.04
CA ASP A 68 -20.68 3.37 -5.46
C ASP A 68 -19.42 3.56 -4.61
N SER A 69 -19.47 4.47 -3.63
CA SER A 69 -18.35 4.65 -2.70
C SER A 69 -18.24 3.46 -1.74
N GLU A 70 -17.02 2.99 -1.51
CA GLU A 70 -16.72 1.93 -0.54
C GLU A 70 -17.17 2.26 0.90
N ASN A 71 -17.18 3.55 1.25
CA ASN A 71 -17.61 4.05 2.56
C ASN A 71 -19.03 4.64 2.55
N SER A 72 -19.80 4.35 1.49
CA SER A 72 -21.14 4.91 1.33
C SER A 72 -22.05 4.61 2.51
N LEU A 73 -22.66 5.64 3.08
CA LEU A 73 -23.69 5.52 4.11
C LEU A 73 -25.10 5.37 3.52
N THR A 74 -25.27 5.58 2.21
CA THR A 74 -26.54 5.45 1.51
C THR A 74 -26.73 4.08 0.87
N ASN A 75 -25.65 3.34 0.72
CA ASN A 75 -25.68 1.99 0.17
C ASN A 75 -26.14 1.01 1.25
N ARG A 76 -27.24 0.29 0.99
CA ARG A 76 -27.79 -0.73 1.91
C ARG A 76 -26.75 -1.80 2.27
N ASN A 77 -25.83 -2.13 1.35
CA ASN A 77 -24.75 -3.10 1.57
C ASN A 77 -23.69 -2.62 2.55
N ALA A 78 -23.58 -1.30 2.78
CA ALA A 78 -22.68 -0.75 3.80
C ALA A 78 -23.13 -1.08 5.23
N TYR A 79 -24.45 -1.33 5.43
CA TYR A 79 -25.05 -1.71 6.72
C TYR A 79 -25.27 -3.20 6.86
N SER A 80 -25.25 -3.93 5.75
CA SER A 80 -25.33 -5.38 5.71
C SER A 80 -23.98 -6.02 5.36
N ALA A 81 -22.88 -5.37 5.72
CA ALA A 81 -21.57 -5.98 5.61
C ALA A 81 -21.59 -7.27 6.44
N ILE A 82 -21.60 -8.39 5.75
CA ILE A 82 -21.51 -9.70 6.37
C ILE A 82 -20.02 -9.92 6.66
N GLY A 83 -19.68 -9.79 7.93
CA GLY A 83 -18.40 -10.30 8.42
C GLY A 83 -18.48 -11.81 8.53
N ILE A 84 -17.39 -12.50 8.29
CA ILE A 84 -17.30 -13.95 8.51
C ILE A 84 -16.35 -14.18 9.68
N LYS A 85 -16.87 -14.83 10.73
CA LYS A 85 -16.04 -15.26 11.86
C LYS A 85 -15.68 -16.72 11.73
N SER A 86 -14.40 -17.02 11.92
CA SER A 86 -13.90 -18.35 12.10
C SER A 86 -13.94 -18.74 13.57
N SER A 87 -14.18 -20.00 13.87
CA SER A 87 -13.97 -20.54 15.23
C SER A 87 -12.49 -20.65 15.58
N ASP A 88 -11.62 -20.73 14.55
CA ASP A 88 -10.16 -20.76 14.69
C ASP A 88 -9.49 -20.09 13.47
N ASP A 89 -9.05 -18.86 13.65
CA ASP A 89 -8.36 -18.06 12.63
C ASP A 89 -6.96 -18.59 12.30
N SER A 90 -6.40 -19.49 13.11
CA SER A 90 -5.13 -20.15 12.83
C SER A 90 -5.27 -21.25 11.78
N ILE A 91 -6.48 -21.77 11.57
CA ILE A 91 -6.79 -22.80 10.58
C ILE A 91 -7.27 -22.17 9.28
N ILE A 92 -8.34 -21.37 9.34
CA ILE A 92 -8.92 -20.73 8.17
C ILE A 92 -9.53 -19.37 8.52
N THR A 93 -9.36 -18.39 7.66
CA THR A 93 -10.07 -17.12 7.71
C THR A 93 -10.87 -16.94 6.42
N ALA A 94 -11.96 -16.18 6.51
CA ALA A 94 -12.75 -15.83 5.33
C ALA A 94 -13.19 -14.37 5.39
N SER A 95 -13.33 -13.74 4.23
CA SER A 95 -13.83 -12.39 4.08
C SER A 95 -14.85 -12.33 2.95
N GLY A 96 -16.05 -11.81 3.25
CA GLY A 96 -17.09 -11.63 2.26
C GLY A 96 -16.89 -10.33 1.46
N SER A 97 -17.02 -10.42 0.14
CA SER A 97 -17.16 -9.26 -0.74
C SER A 97 -18.63 -8.82 -0.81
N ALA A 98 -18.90 -7.69 -1.48
CA ALA A 98 -20.26 -7.23 -1.72
C ALA A 98 -21.08 -8.32 -2.44
N GLY A 99 -22.22 -8.69 -1.86
CA GLY A 99 -23.08 -9.77 -2.38
C GLY A 99 -22.69 -11.17 -1.91
N ALA A 100 -21.83 -11.30 -0.91
CA ALA A 100 -21.57 -12.58 -0.27
C ALA A 100 -22.82 -13.11 0.43
N ASP A 101 -23.10 -14.38 0.27
CA ASP A 101 -24.19 -15.06 0.94
C ASP A 101 -23.90 -15.32 2.42
N ASN A 102 -24.99 -15.52 3.20
CA ASN A 102 -24.87 -15.99 4.56
C ASN A 102 -24.32 -17.42 4.58
N ILE A 103 -23.15 -17.59 5.17
CA ILE A 103 -22.53 -18.90 5.31
C ILE A 103 -22.58 -19.41 6.76
N ASN A 104 -22.71 -20.71 6.89
CA ASN A 104 -22.57 -21.44 8.16
C ASN A 104 -21.99 -22.81 7.81
N TYR A 105 -20.67 -22.84 7.58
CA TYR A 105 -19.98 -24.04 7.09
C TYR A 105 -18.92 -24.49 8.10
N GLN A 106 -18.77 -25.80 8.18
CA GLN A 106 -17.63 -26.41 8.84
C GLN A 106 -16.63 -26.87 7.78
N PHE A 107 -15.38 -26.46 7.92
CA PHE A 107 -14.26 -26.91 7.11
C PHE A 107 -13.47 -27.96 7.87
N ASP A 108 -13.22 -29.09 7.20
CA ASP A 108 -12.35 -30.15 7.68
C ASP A 108 -11.16 -30.25 6.72
N ILE A 109 -10.07 -29.59 7.07
CA ILE A 109 -8.90 -29.40 6.20
C ILE A 109 -7.90 -30.51 6.52
N SER A 110 -7.82 -31.49 5.62
CA SER A 110 -6.92 -32.64 5.75
C SER A 110 -5.51 -32.36 5.23
N GLN A 111 -5.39 -31.50 4.21
CA GLN A 111 -4.12 -31.12 3.59
C GLN A 111 -4.11 -29.68 3.12
N LYS A 112 -3.00 -28.98 3.32
CA LYS A 112 -2.75 -27.67 2.71
C LYS A 112 -2.14 -27.82 1.33
N ALA A 113 -2.39 -26.85 0.47
CA ALA A 113 -1.61 -26.71 -0.74
C ALA A 113 -0.15 -26.35 -0.40
N GLU A 114 0.77 -27.10 -0.95
CA GLU A 114 2.21 -26.91 -0.76
C GLU A 114 2.91 -26.80 -2.12
N PRO A 115 3.99 -26.00 -2.23
CA PRO A 115 4.84 -26.04 -3.41
C PRO A 115 5.66 -27.33 -3.47
N PRO A 116 6.21 -27.71 -4.64
CA PRO A 116 7.24 -28.72 -4.71
C PRO A 116 8.41 -28.31 -3.83
N LYS A 117 8.88 -29.22 -2.98
CA LYS A 117 9.93 -28.96 -2.00
C LYS A 117 10.81 -30.17 -1.76
N ILE A 118 12.04 -29.93 -1.36
CA ILE A 118 12.99 -30.94 -0.89
C ILE A 118 13.77 -30.37 0.29
N SER A 119 14.07 -31.21 1.26
CA SER A 119 14.99 -30.90 2.36
C SER A 119 16.24 -31.77 2.27
N ILE A 120 17.40 -31.17 2.50
CA ILE A 120 18.70 -31.85 2.46
C ILE A 120 19.38 -31.58 3.79
N LYS A 121 19.59 -32.62 4.56
CA LYS A 121 20.31 -32.54 5.82
C LYS A 121 21.80 -32.35 5.54
N LEU A 122 22.35 -31.23 5.99
CA LEU A 122 23.78 -30.96 5.84
C LEU A 122 24.57 -31.69 6.92
N SER A 123 25.78 -32.16 6.58
CA SER A 123 26.63 -32.83 7.56
C SER A 123 27.15 -31.84 8.59
N PRO A 124 26.86 -32.05 9.89
CA PRO A 124 27.36 -31.17 10.94
C PRO A 124 28.86 -31.43 11.16
N THR A 125 29.71 -30.49 10.71
CA THR A 125 31.12 -30.52 11.06
C THR A 125 31.42 -29.52 12.17
N VAL A 126 31.14 -28.27 11.99
CA VAL A 126 31.26 -27.19 12.98
C VAL A 126 30.19 -26.15 12.58
N PRO A 127 29.54 -25.46 13.51
CA PRO A 127 28.60 -24.37 13.14
C PRO A 127 29.25 -23.38 12.17
N GLY A 128 28.67 -23.21 10.99
CA GLY A 128 29.16 -22.38 9.89
C GLY A 128 30.06 -23.11 8.87
N LEU A 129 30.31 -24.41 9.05
CA LEU A 129 31.05 -25.27 8.11
C LEU A 129 30.25 -26.52 7.71
N GLU A 130 28.93 -26.42 7.74
CA GLU A 130 28.02 -27.49 7.30
C GLU A 130 28.26 -27.79 5.83
N GLN A 131 28.57 -29.05 5.52
CA GLN A 131 28.87 -29.49 4.17
C GLN A 131 27.69 -30.16 3.50
N PHE A 132 27.57 -29.93 2.21
CA PHE A 132 26.62 -30.62 1.36
C PHE A 132 27.04 -32.09 1.19
N PRO A 133 26.25 -33.07 1.67
CA PRO A 133 26.69 -34.47 1.73
C PRO A 133 27.17 -35.06 0.39
N PRO A 134 26.49 -34.80 -0.76
CA PRO A 134 26.94 -35.31 -2.04
C PRO A 134 28.29 -34.77 -2.52
N SER A 135 28.77 -33.63 -2.01
CA SER A 135 30.04 -33.03 -2.37
C SER A 135 31.16 -33.29 -1.37
N LYS A 136 30.94 -34.11 -0.34
CA LYS A 136 31.93 -34.41 0.70
C LYS A 136 33.28 -34.92 0.14
N ASP A 137 33.21 -35.70 -0.95
CA ASP A 137 34.41 -36.32 -1.58
C ASP A 137 34.80 -35.63 -2.90
N GLY A 138 34.28 -34.42 -3.14
CA GLY A 138 34.56 -33.65 -4.36
C GLY A 138 33.52 -32.59 -4.68
N ALA A 139 33.48 -32.13 -5.91
CA ALA A 139 32.44 -31.23 -6.39
C ALA A 139 31.17 -32.00 -6.77
N SER A 140 30.03 -31.46 -6.46
CA SER A 140 28.75 -31.95 -6.95
C SER A 140 28.03 -30.85 -7.74
N THR A 141 27.08 -31.27 -8.55
CA THR A 141 26.20 -30.35 -9.28
C THR A 141 24.76 -30.56 -8.86
N LEU A 142 24.07 -29.45 -8.66
CA LEU A 142 22.65 -29.39 -8.39
C LEU A 142 21.98 -28.69 -9.57
N THR A 143 21.09 -29.38 -10.27
CA THR A 143 20.33 -28.76 -11.38
C THR A 143 18.86 -28.69 -10.97
N ILE A 144 18.29 -27.49 -11.01
CA ILE A 144 16.90 -27.24 -10.65
C ILE A 144 16.25 -26.50 -11.83
N ASN A 145 15.17 -27.05 -12.38
CA ASN A 145 14.47 -26.47 -13.53
C ASN A 145 15.44 -26.07 -14.66
N GLY A 146 16.42 -26.92 -14.94
CA GLY A 146 17.42 -26.73 -16.00
C GLY A 146 18.58 -25.77 -15.67
N LYS A 147 18.60 -25.13 -14.49
CA LYS A 147 19.71 -24.29 -14.03
C LYS A 147 20.68 -25.10 -13.19
N THR A 148 21.93 -25.19 -13.64
CA THR A 148 23.00 -25.96 -12.97
C THR A 148 23.78 -25.08 -12.00
N ILE A 149 23.92 -25.55 -10.78
CA ILE A 149 24.61 -24.88 -9.67
C ILE A 149 25.75 -25.81 -9.22
N ALA A 150 26.99 -25.34 -9.34
CA ALA A 150 28.16 -26.08 -8.89
C ALA A 150 28.32 -25.88 -7.37
N ILE A 151 28.41 -27.00 -6.64
CA ILE A 151 28.65 -27.03 -5.20
C ILE A 151 30.00 -27.64 -4.96
N SER A 152 30.88 -26.91 -4.31
CA SER A 152 32.22 -27.36 -3.92
C SER A 152 32.17 -27.99 -2.52
N SER A 153 33.14 -28.84 -2.21
CA SER A 153 33.36 -29.36 -0.85
C SER A 153 33.69 -28.26 0.18
N THR A 154 34.07 -27.06 -0.28
CA THR A 154 34.33 -25.88 0.57
C THR A 154 33.09 -24.98 0.78
N ASP A 155 31.99 -25.26 0.08
CA ASP A 155 30.76 -24.48 0.25
C ASP A 155 30.09 -24.82 1.59
N ASN A 156 29.70 -23.81 2.31
CA ASN A 156 28.89 -23.94 3.53
C ASN A 156 27.39 -23.67 3.23
N ALA A 157 26.54 -23.88 4.21
CA ALA A 157 25.10 -23.69 4.07
C ALA A 157 24.70 -22.33 3.50
N SER A 158 25.35 -21.25 3.95
CA SER A 158 25.08 -19.89 3.48
C SER A 158 25.45 -19.71 2.00
N SER A 159 26.65 -20.17 1.63
CA SER A 159 27.11 -20.04 0.23
C SER A 159 26.23 -20.85 -0.74
N ILE A 160 25.74 -22.02 -0.32
CA ILE A 160 24.82 -22.83 -1.12
C ILE A 160 23.47 -22.13 -1.29
N VAL A 161 22.91 -21.56 -0.22
CA VAL A 161 21.67 -20.75 -0.26
C VAL A 161 21.84 -19.58 -1.21
N ASP A 162 22.95 -18.84 -1.11
CA ASP A 162 23.23 -17.67 -1.95
C ASP A 162 23.36 -18.06 -3.43
N LYS A 163 24.05 -19.17 -3.74
CA LYS A 163 24.19 -19.69 -5.10
C LYS A 163 22.82 -20.07 -5.70
N ILE A 164 21.97 -20.78 -4.93
CA ILE A 164 20.65 -21.17 -5.40
C ILE A 164 19.78 -19.93 -5.61
N ASN A 165 19.65 -19.06 -4.62
CA ASN A 165 18.82 -17.86 -4.72
C ASN A 165 19.35 -16.89 -5.80
N GLY A 166 20.67 -16.79 -5.98
CA GLY A 166 21.28 -16.01 -7.05
C GLY A 166 20.98 -16.55 -8.45
N ALA A 167 20.83 -17.87 -8.60
CA ALA A 167 20.42 -18.47 -9.86
C ALA A 167 18.93 -18.21 -10.19
N PHE A 168 18.06 -17.99 -9.18
CA PHE A 168 16.63 -17.78 -9.32
C PHE A 168 16.20 -16.39 -8.84
N THR A 169 16.68 -15.34 -9.48
CA THR A 169 16.38 -13.94 -9.14
C THR A 169 14.90 -13.57 -9.29
N ASP A 170 14.12 -14.36 -10.05
CA ASP A 170 12.66 -14.25 -10.22
C ASP A 170 11.89 -14.89 -9.05
N ASN A 171 12.59 -15.43 -8.05
CA ASN A 171 12.02 -16.17 -6.93
C ASN A 171 11.14 -17.38 -7.33
N SER A 172 11.32 -17.93 -8.52
CA SER A 172 10.61 -19.16 -8.95
C SER A 172 11.01 -20.38 -8.09
N VAL A 173 12.24 -20.39 -7.60
CA VAL A 173 12.75 -21.33 -6.60
C VAL A 173 13.42 -20.53 -5.50
N LYS A 174 13.26 -20.97 -4.26
CA LYS A 174 13.87 -20.36 -3.07
C LYS A 174 14.55 -21.41 -2.21
N ALA A 175 15.76 -21.10 -1.79
CA ALA A 175 16.49 -21.89 -0.80
C ALA A 175 16.58 -21.15 0.54
N SER A 176 16.59 -21.92 1.63
CA SER A 176 16.83 -21.44 2.97
C SER A 176 17.49 -22.54 3.80
N TYR A 177 18.24 -22.14 4.83
CA TYR A 177 18.87 -23.08 5.75
C TYR A 177 18.39 -22.85 7.18
N SER A 178 18.08 -23.93 7.89
CA SER A 178 17.71 -23.89 9.29
C SER A 178 18.87 -24.43 10.14
N GLN A 179 19.47 -23.59 10.93
CA GLN A 179 20.50 -24.02 11.90
C GLN A 179 19.94 -24.94 12.97
N MET A 180 18.64 -24.84 13.28
CA MET A 180 17.99 -25.66 14.31
C MET A 180 17.84 -27.12 13.87
N THR A 181 17.47 -27.35 12.60
CA THR A 181 17.29 -28.70 12.05
C THR A 181 18.52 -29.21 11.31
N GLY A 182 19.43 -28.30 10.92
CA GLY A 182 20.59 -28.62 10.09
C GLY A 182 20.21 -28.90 8.64
N GLU A 183 19.05 -28.42 8.19
CA GLU A 183 18.51 -28.73 6.87
C GLU A 183 18.51 -27.54 5.92
N LEU A 184 18.92 -27.80 4.70
CA LEU A 184 18.73 -26.94 3.54
C LEU A 184 17.38 -27.25 2.91
N TYR A 185 16.49 -26.27 2.92
CA TYR A 185 15.16 -26.34 2.28
C TYR A 185 15.22 -25.67 0.92
N ILE A 186 14.74 -26.36 -0.12
CA ILE A 186 14.59 -25.83 -1.46
C ILE A 186 13.13 -26.01 -1.86
N SER A 187 12.45 -24.95 -2.28
CA SER A 187 11.03 -24.99 -2.63
C SER A 187 10.73 -24.15 -3.87
N GLY A 188 9.77 -24.60 -4.65
CA GLY A 188 9.15 -23.79 -5.69
C GLY A 188 8.29 -22.67 -5.11
N LYS A 189 7.86 -21.74 -5.96
CA LYS A 189 7.03 -20.59 -5.58
C LYS A 189 5.54 -20.91 -5.53
N THR A 190 5.05 -21.68 -6.51
CA THR A 190 3.63 -21.98 -6.67
C THR A 190 3.27 -23.27 -5.95
N THR A 191 2.10 -23.28 -5.31
CA THR A 191 1.53 -24.46 -4.68
C THR A 191 0.71 -25.26 -5.68
N GLY A 192 0.32 -26.49 -5.29
CA GLY A 192 -0.59 -27.31 -6.07
C GLY A 192 0.09 -28.44 -6.83
N SER A 193 -0.67 -29.47 -7.15
CA SER A 193 -0.16 -30.68 -7.79
C SER A 193 0.29 -30.47 -9.25
N SER A 194 -0.16 -29.40 -9.91
CA SER A 194 0.32 -29.01 -11.23
C SER A 194 1.67 -28.28 -11.18
N SER A 195 2.07 -27.80 -10.00
CA SER A 195 3.37 -27.16 -9.81
C SER A 195 4.46 -28.22 -9.65
N ASN A 196 5.38 -28.26 -10.61
CA ASN A 196 6.48 -29.22 -10.64
C ASN A 196 7.83 -28.52 -10.54
N MET A 197 8.80 -29.21 -9.97
CA MET A 197 10.19 -28.79 -9.91
C MET A 197 11.08 -29.95 -10.32
N ASP A 198 11.74 -29.80 -11.45
CA ASP A 198 12.72 -30.78 -11.90
C ASP A 198 13.97 -30.63 -11.07
N PHE A 199 14.44 -31.74 -10.50
CA PHE A 199 15.56 -31.75 -9.60
C PHE A 199 16.54 -32.83 -10.00
N SER A 200 17.81 -32.47 -10.19
CA SER A 200 18.87 -33.37 -10.51
C SER A 200 20.09 -33.10 -9.62
N ILE A 201 20.73 -34.14 -9.18
CA ILE A 201 21.88 -34.06 -8.28
C ILE A 201 22.95 -35.07 -8.70
N SER A 202 24.22 -34.63 -8.70
CA SER A 202 25.38 -35.50 -8.88
C SER A 202 26.23 -35.54 -7.62
N GLY A 203 27.00 -36.62 -7.42
CA GLY A 203 27.94 -36.74 -6.28
C GLY A 203 27.85 -38.11 -5.62
N ASN A 204 28.10 -38.14 -4.30
CA ASN A 204 28.11 -39.38 -3.54
C ASN A 204 26.75 -40.06 -3.52
N GLN A 205 26.66 -41.27 -4.10
CA GLN A 205 25.37 -41.99 -4.28
C GLN A 205 24.71 -42.39 -2.96
N ASN A 206 25.49 -42.69 -1.92
CA ASN A 206 24.91 -43.05 -0.62
C ASN A 206 24.20 -41.81 0.01
N ALA A 207 24.84 -40.66 -0.05
CA ALA A 207 24.23 -39.42 0.42
C ALA A 207 22.99 -39.01 -0.40
N ILE A 208 22.98 -39.30 -1.70
CA ILE A 208 21.79 -39.09 -2.56
C ILE A 208 20.67 -40.02 -2.15
N ASN A 209 20.96 -41.29 -1.83
CA ASN A 209 19.98 -42.26 -1.34
C ASN A 209 19.38 -41.85 0.03
N ASP A 210 20.21 -41.27 0.91
CA ASP A 210 19.74 -40.75 2.20
C ASP A 210 18.77 -39.57 1.97
N ILE A 211 19.10 -38.65 1.05
CA ILE A 211 18.19 -37.54 0.66
C ILE A 211 16.86 -38.11 0.09
N ALA A 212 16.94 -39.16 -0.74
CA ALA A 212 15.75 -39.79 -1.29
C ALA A 212 14.84 -40.37 -0.18
N THR A 213 15.44 -41.05 0.78
CA THR A 213 14.76 -41.66 1.92
C THR A 213 14.13 -40.61 2.81
N ASP A 214 14.88 -39.57 3.17
CA ASP A 214 14.42 -38.50 4.06
C ASP A 214 13.24 -37.69 3.47
N ASN A 215 13.18 -37.58 2.15
CA ASN A 215 12.10 -36.86 1.45
C ASN A 215 10.98 -37.77 0.93
N GLY A 216 11.10 -39.10 1.04
CA GLY A 216 10.16 -40.04 0.49
C GLY A 216 10.04 -39.98 -1.03
N ILE A 217 11.15 -39.70 -1.71
CA ILE A 217 11.23 -39.54 -3.18
C ILE A 217 12.11 -40.64 -3.80
N HIS A 218 12.00 -40.81 -5.09
CA HIS A 218 12.84 -41.74 -5.84
C HIS A 218 13.65 -40.99 -6.89
N PHE A 219 14.97 -41.21 -6.86
CA PHE A 219 15.86 -40.74 -7.91
C PHE A 219 16.08 -41.82 -8.97
N THR A 220 16.10 -41.41 -10.21
CA THR A 220 16.45 -42.26 -11.33
C THR A 220 17.77 -41.80 -11.96
N PRO A 221 18.71 -42.72 -12.29
CA PRO A 221 19.91 -42.34 -13.03
C PRO A 221 19.59 -41.83 -14.42
N ASP A 222 20.20 -40.71 -14.84
CA ASP A 222 20.05 -40.14 -16.18
C ASP A 222 21.03 -40.69 -17.21
N GLY A 223 21.85 -41.66 -16.83
CA GLY A 223 22.91 -42.23 -17.68
C GLY A 223 24.19 -41.39 -17.81
N SER A 224 24.17 -40.18 -17.28
CA SER A 224 25.31 -39.21 -17.28
C SER A 224 25.94 -39.03 -15.89
N GLY A 225 25.57 -39.88 -14.93
CA GLY A 225 26.07 -39.84 -13.57
C GLY A 225 25.28 -38.91 -12.62
N ASN A 226 24.13 -38.39 -13.06
CA ASN A 226 23.20 -37.64 -12.20
C ASN A 226 22.04 -38.52 -11.75
N SER A 227 21.50 -38.21 -10.60
CA SER A 227 20.25 -38.76 -10.08
C SER A 227 19.14 -37.70 -10.23
N VAL A 228 18.12 -38.02 -11.01
CA VAL A 228 17.05 -37.09 -11.40
C VAL A 228 15.72 -37.49 -10.76
N THR A 229 14.93 -36.48 -10.39
CA THR A 229 13.55 -36.65 -9.94
C THR A 229 12.72 -35.42 -10.29
N GLN A 230 11.41 -35.61 -10.37
CA GLN A 230 10.49 -34.49 -10.46
C GLN A 230 9.70 -34.42 -9.15
N LEU A 231 9.77 -33.26 -8.53
CA LEU A 231 9.05 -32.95 -7.30
C LEU A 231 7.76 -32.25 -7.65
N SER A 232 6.64 -32.72 -7.15
CA SER A 232 5.33 -32.09 -7.36
C SER A 232 4.83 -31.44 -6.07
N GLY A 233 4.16 -30.32 -6.20
CA GLY A 233 3.45 -29.70 -5.11
C GLY A 233 2.22 -30.52 -4.69
N LYS A 234 1.54 -30.07 -3.65
CA LYS A 234 0.32 -30.70 -3.13
C LYS A 234 -0.84 -29.73 -3.19
N ASN A 235 -2.03 -30.28 -3.45
CA ASN A 235 -3.27 -29.51 -3.41
C ASN A 235 -3.77 -29.35 -1.98
N LEU A 236 -4.57 -28.30 -1.75
CA LEU A 236 -5.46 -28.21 -0.62
C LEU A 236 -6.56 -29.25 -0.75
N LEU A 237 -6.74 -30.06 0.28
CA LEU A 237 -7.85 -31.00 0.38
C LEU A 237 -8.66 -30.64 1.64
N ALA A 238 -9.96 -30.39 1.46
CA ALA A 238 -10.85 -30.09 2.56
C ALA A 238 -12.28 -30.54 2.24
N ASP A 239 -12.98 -31.06 3.24
CA ASP A 239 -14.42 -31.26 3.19
C ASP A 239 -15.14 -30.05 3.79
N VAL A 240 -16.12 -29.55 3.06
CA VAL A 240 -17.04 -28.51 3.51
C VAL A 240 -18.34 -29.16 3.92
N LYS A 241 -18.74 -28.94 5.16
CA LYS A 241 -19.93 -29.53 5.77
C LYS A 241 -20.94 -28.46 6.15
N ASP A 242 -22.21 -28.85 6.14
CA ASP A 242 -23.29 -28.02 6.69
C ASP A 242 -23.28 -27.99 8.24
N ALA A 243 -24.19 -27.21 8.83
CA ALA A 243 -24.34 -27.12 10.28
C ALA A 243 -24.75 -28.47 10.96
N SER A 244 -25.24 -29.42 10.18
CA SER A 244 -25.63 -30.78 10.62
C SER A 244 -24.49 -31.79 10.49
N GLY A 245 -23.35 -31.39 9.90
CA GLY A 245 -22.18 -32.24 9.69
C GLY A 245 -22.19 -33.03 8.38
N ASN A 246 -23.17 -32.81 7.51
CA ASN A 246 -23.20 -33.47 6.20
C ASN A 246 -22.24 -32.79 5.24
N ILE A 247 -21.49 -33.57 4.47
CA ILE A 247 -20.59 -33.04 3.44
C ILE A 247 -21.42 -32.43 2.31
N ILE A 248 -21.20 -31.12 2.09
CA ILE A 248 -21.77 -30.38 0.96
C ILE A 248 -20.90 -30.56 -0.28
N THR A 249 -19.58 -30.43 -0.10
CA THR A 249 -18.59 -30.55 -1.17
C THR A 249 -17.22 -30.89 -0.62
N SER A 250 -16.40 -31.52 -1.45
CA SER A 250 -14.96 -31.74 -1.16
C SER A 250 -14.14 -30.85 -2.07
N LEU A 251 -13.25 -30.09 -1.49
CA LEU A 251 -12.36 -29.16 -2.19
C LEU A 251 -11.04 -29.87 -2.54
N ASN A 252 -10.61 -29.67 -3.78
CA ASN A 252 -9.28 -30.05 -4.26
C ASN A 252 -8.71 -28.86 -5.02
N ASN A 253 -7.94 -28.02 -4.34
CA ASN A 253 -7.53 -26.71 -4.85
C ASN A 253 -6.00 -26.57 -4.86
N GLU A 254 -5.44 -25.98 -5.89
CA GLU A 254 -3.99 -25.77 -6.00
C GLU A 254 -3.47 -24.64 -5.10
N SER A 255 -4.36 -23.81 -4.57
CA SER A 255 -4.03 -22.66 -3.71
C SER A 255 -4.70 -22.76 -2.35
N ASN A 256 -4.04 -22.22 -1.34
CA ASN A 256 -4.61 -22.01 0.00
C ASN A 256 -5.51 -20.76 0.07
N VAL A 257 -5.55 -19.95 -0.99
CA VAL A 257 -6.43 -18.78 -1.12
C VAL A 257 -7.31 -18.99 -2.34
N PHE A 258 -8.63 -18.96 -2.13
CA PHE A 258 -9.60 -19.15 -3.18
C PHE A 258 -10.89 -18.39 -2.88
N THR A 259 -11.68 -18.12 -3.93
CA THR A 259 -12.95 -17.41 -3.81
C THR A 259 -14.09 -18.29 -4.31
N ILE A 260 -15.13 -18.46 -3.48
CA ILE A 260 -16.37 -19.14 -3.81
C ILE A 260 -17.51 -18.26 -3.30
N ASP A 261 -18.55 -18.03 -4.10
CA ASP A 261 -19.77 -17.27 -3.76
C ASP A 261 -19.48 -15.86 -3.18
N ASN A 262 -18.51 -15.16 -3.78
CA ASN A 262 -18.04 -13.84 -3.35
C ASN A 262 -17.42 -13.83 -1.93
N VAL A 263 -17.01 -14.98 -1.43
CA VAL A 263 -16.25 -15.14 -0.19
C VAL A 263 -14.84 -15.58 -0.52
N GLU A 264 -13.85 -14.81 -0.12
CA GLU A 264 -12.45 -15.21 -0.16
C GLU A 264 -12.11 -16.00 1.10
N TYR A 265 -11.62 -17.22 0.89
CA TYR A 265 -11.15 -18.13 1.93
C TYR A 265 -9.64 -18.19 1.92
N LYS A 266 -9.04 -18.20 3.11
CA LYS A 266 -7.60 -18.28 3.29
C LYS A 266 -7.25 -19.35 4.33
N VAL A 267 -6.77 -20.48 3.85
CA VAL A 267 -6.34 -21.61 4.68
C VAL A 267 -4.92 -21.39 5.18
N ARG A 268 -4.71 -21.54 6.47
CA ARG A 268 -3.43 -21.35 7.15
C ARG A 268 -2.85 -22.64 7.68
N SER A 269 -3.69 -23.56 8.18
CA SER A 269 -3.29 -24.83 8.77
C SER A 269 -4.30 -25.93 8.45
N THR A 270 -3.91 -27.18 8.66
CA THR A 270 -4.83 -28.32 8.71
C THR A 270 -5.62 -28.31 10.00
N GLY A 271 -6.81 -28.90 10.01
CA GLY A 271 -7.70 -28.99 11.18
C GLY A 271 -9.15 -28.64 10.83
N ASN A 272 -9.98 -28.53 11.85
CA ASN A 272 -11.40 -28.25 11.74
C ASN A 272 -11.71 -26.84 12.22
N ALA A 273 -12.46 -26.09 11.45
CA ALA A 273 -12.97 -24.78 11.83
C ALA A 273 -14.35 -24.52 11.27
N ASN A 274 -15.17 -23.80 12.05
CA ASN A 274 -16.49 -23.33 11.63
C ASN A 274 -16.41 -21.90 11.15
N LEU A 275 -16.94 -21.61 9.97
CA LEU A 275 -17.08 -20.27 9.42
C LEU A 275 -18.56 -19.88 9.45
N LYS A 276 -18.85 -18.79 10.13
CA LYS A 276 -20.21 -18.28 10.28
C LYS A 276 -20.28 -16.82 9.89
N SER A 277 -21.26 -16.48 9.06
CA SER A 277 -21.61 -15.11 8.79
C SER A 277 -22.14 -14.41 10.04
N VAL A 278 -21.62 -13.24 10.31
CA VAL A 278 -22.08 -12.34 11.37
C VAL A 278 -22.30 -10.97 10.77
N VAL A 279 -23.30 -10.24 11.29
CA VAL A 279 -23.46 -8.85 10.88
C VAL A 279 -22.24 -8.07 11.38
N ASP A 280 -21.46 -7.53 10.47
CA ASP A 280 -20.31 -6.70 10.81
C ASP A 280 -20.79 -5.28 11.15
N THR A 281 -21.20 -5.13 12.40
CA THR A 281 -21.58 -3.82 12.95
C THR A 281 -20.37 -2.91 13.18
N GLU A 282 -19.16 -3.46 13.32
CA GLU A 282 -17.96 -2.68 13.61
C GLU A 282 -17.54 -1.83 12.42
N LYS A 283 -17.61 -2.39 11.21
CA LYS A 283 -17.33 -1.64 9.97
C LYS A 283 -18.30 -0.50 9.79
N SER A 284 -19.61 -0.76 10.00
CA SER A 284 -20.66 0.25 9.89
C SER A 284 -20.49 1.36 10.93
N VAL A 285 -20.21 1.01 12.19
CA VAL A 285 -19.95 1.97 13.26
C VAL A 285 -18.68 2.80 12.98
N LYS A 286 -17.61 2.17 12.48
CA LYS A 286 -16.38 2.86 12.10
C LYS A 286 -16.62 3.87 10.98
N ASN A 287 -17.34 3.47 9.94
CA ASN A 287 -17.67 4.37 8.83
C ASN A 287 -18.56 5.54 9.28
N MET A 288 -19.54 5.29 10.16
CA MET A 288 -20.37 6.35 10.74
C MET A 288 -19.56 7.33 11.59
N LYS A 289 -18.67 6.83 12.44
CA LYS A 289 -17.78 7.68 13.24
C LYS A 289 -16.88 8.53 12.34
N ALA A 290 -16.27 7.92 11.32
CA ALA A 290 -15.43 8.63 10.37
C ALA A 290 -16.20 9.72 9.60
N PHE A 291 -17.45 9.46 9.22
CA PHE A 291 -18.34 10.48 8.63
C PHE A 291 -18.59 11.64 9.60
N VAL A 292 -18.93 11.34 10.85
CA VAL A 292 -19.21 12.38 11.88
C VAL A 292 -17.95 13.21 12.11
N ASP A 293 -16.78 12.61 12.17
CA ASP A 293 -15.52 13.32 12.36
C ASP A 293 -15.21 14.23 11.16
N ASP A 294 -15.32 13.72 9.93
CA ASP A 294 -15.09 14.50 8.71
C ASP A 294 -16.14 15.62 8.55
N TYR A 295 -17.40 15.34 8.88
CA TYR A 295 -18.48 16.33 8.89
C TYR A 295 -18.21 17.44 9.90
N ASN A 296 -17.85 17.08 11.13
CA ASN A 296 -17.54 18.05 12.18
C ASN A 296 -16.33 18.90 11.81
N LYS A 297 -15.30 18.32 11.16
CA LYS A 297 -14.15 19.06 10.65
C LYS A 297 -14.55 20.07 9.57
N LEU A 298 -15.41 19.65 8.63
CA LEU A 298 -15.94 20.56 7.61
C LEU A 298 -16.77 21.67 8.24
N MET A 299 -17.68 21.35 9.15
CA MET A 299 -18.54 22.31 9.85
C MET A 299 -17.72 23.26 10.73
N GLY A 300 -16.67 22.76 11.40
CA GLY A 300 -15.72 23.59 12.14
C GLY A 300 -15.04 24.61 11.22
N THR A 301 -14.56 24.16 10.05
CA THR A 301 -13.97 25.06 9.05
C THR A 301 -14.96 26.13 8.60
N VAL A 302 -16.18 25.74 8.27
CA VAL A 302 -17.25 26.66 7.87
C VAL A 302 -17.61 27.64 9.02
N TYR A 303 -17.73 27.12 10.24
CA TYR A 303 -18.03 27.92 11.43
C TYR A 303 -16.92 28.97 11.67
N ASP A 304 -15.67 28.58 11.59
CA ASP A 304 -14.53 29.49 11.75
C ASP A 304 -14.54 30.60 10.68
N LEU A 305 -14.94 30.24 9.45
CA LEU A 305 -15.06 31.22 8.36
C LEU A 305 -16.20 32.19 8.55
N VAL A 306 -17.32 31.75 9.15
CA VAL A 306 -18.54 32.59 9.37
C VAL A 306 -18.43 33.47 10.61
N THR A 307 -17.86 32.96 11.70
CA THR A 307 -17.88 33.61 13.01
C THR A 307 -16.67 34.50 13.28
N ALA A 308 -15.66 34.43 12.46
CA ALA A 308 -14.41 35.16 12.68
C ALA A 308 -14.61 36.68 12.58
N LYS A 309 -14.16 37.40 13.59
CA LYS A 309 -14.19 38.86 13.63
C LYS A 309 -13.12 39.45 12.69
N LYS A 310 -13.54 40.49 11.91
CA LYS A 310 -12.68 41.22 11.00
C LYS A 310 -11.51 41.85 11.79
N LYS A 311 -10.28 41.39 11.50
CA LYS A 311 -9.07 42.13 11.83
C LYS A 311 -8.62 42.90 10.58
N ALA A 312 -8.73 44.21 10.61
CA ALA A 312 -8.39 45.09 9.48
C ALA A 312 -6.86 45.30 9.32
N ASP A 313 -6.05 44.66 10.14
CA ASP A 313 -4.67 45.06 10.39
C ASP A 313 -3.67 44.54 9.34
N PHE A 314 -4.08 43.66 8.43
CA PHE A 314 -3.20 43.10 7.41
C PHE A 314 -3.86 43.13 6.02
N PRO A 315 -3.81 44.27 5.29
CA PRO A 315 -4.24 44.28 3.89
C PRO A 315 -3.23 43.50 3.00
N PRO A 316 -3.63 43.04 1.79
CA PRO A 316 -2.68 42.57 0.82
C PRO A 316 -1.59 43.58 0.54
N LEU A 317 -0.34 43.14 0.42
CA LEU A 317 0.80 44.01 0.12
C LEU A 317 0.66 44.63 -1.27
N THR A 318 1.07 45.93 -1.38
CA THR A 318 1.26 46.57 -2.67
C THR A 318 2.56 46.12 -3.32
N ASP A 319 2.70 46.29 -4.64
CA ASP A 319 3.91 45.90 -5.36
C ASP A 319 5.14 46.62 -4.76
N LYS A 320 5.02 47.90 -4.43
CA LYS A 320 6.09 48.70 -3.80
C LYS A 320 6.48 48.16 -2.41
N GLN A 321 5.51 47.73 -1.60
CA GLN A 321 5.82 47.12 -0.29
C GLN A 321 6.53 45.76 -0.45
N LYS A 322 6.24 45.01 -1.49
CA LYS A 322 6.92 43.73 -1.80
C LYS A 322 8.38 43.92 -2.22
N GLU A 323 8.68 45.03 -2.91
CA GLU A 323 10.06 45.37 -3.32
C GLU A 323 11.00 45.61 -2.12
N ASP A 324 10.46 46.14 -1.03
CA ASP A 324 11.21 46.46 0.19
C ASP A 324 11.28 45.28 1.18
N MET A 325 10.69 44.14 0.88
CA MET A 325 10.57 42.97 1.77
C MET A 325 11.27 41.74 1.20
N THR A 326 11.79 40.90 2.09
CA THR A 326 12.28 39.58 1.72
C THR A 326 11.11 38.62 1.37
N LYS A 327 11.38 37.56 0.63
CA LYS A 327 10.35 36.56 0.30
C LYS A 327 9.71 35.95 1.56
N GLU A 328 10.48 35.69 2.59
CA GLU A 328 9.99 35.16 3.87
C GLU A 328 9.07 36.14 4.61
N GLU A 329 9.37 37.43 4.56
CA GLU A 329 8.52 38.47 5.16
C GLU A 329 7.22 38.64 4.38
N ILE A 330 7.26 38.57 3.04
CA ILE A 330 6.07 38.60 2.17
C ILE A 330 5.18 37.40 2.50
N GLU A 331 5.72 36.19 2.56
CA GLU A 331 4.96 34.98 2.88
C GLU A 331 4.30 35.07 4.26
N LYS A 332 5.04 35.49 5.29
CA LYS A 332 4.50 35.68 6.66
C LYS A 332 3.41 36.75 6.71
N TRP A 333 3.55 37.81 5.93
CA TRP A 333 2.54 38.87 5.88
C TRP A 333 1.29 38.41 5.13
N GLU A 334 1.47 37.77 3.95
CA GLU A 334 0.36 37.26 3.17
C GLU A 334 -0.38 36.15 3.90
N GLU A 335 0.31 35.30 4.65
CA GLU A 335 -0.32 34.32 5.53
C GLU A 335 -1.17 35.00 6.63
N LYS A 336 -0.69 36.03 7.25
CA LYS A 336 -1.45 36.85 8.25
C LYS A 336 -2.66 37.51 7.58
N ALA A 337 -2.47 38.10 6.40
CA ALA A 337 -3.51 38.73 5.61
C ALA A 337 -4.60 37.72 5.19
N TRP A 338 -4.17 36.56 4.70
CA TRP A 338 -5.02 35.44 4.37
C TRP A 338 -5.82 34.92 5.56
N ASN A 339 -5.14 34.67 6.69
CA ASN A 339 -5.77 34.24 7.92
C ASN A 339 -6.74 35.29 8.49
N SER A 340 -6.45 36.57 8.30
CA SER A 340 -7.37 37.66 8.65
C SER A 340 -8.61 37.68 7.78
N LEU A 341 -8.45 37.42 6.48
CA LEU A 341 -9.55 37.37 5.51
C LEU A 341 -10.43 36.11 5.71
N ARG A 342 -9.81 34.97 5.96
CA ARG A 342 -10.48 33.69 6.27
C ARG A 342 -11.55 33.86 7.34
N LYS A 343 -11.31 34.79 8.22
CA LYS A 343 -12.20 35.18 9.33
C LYS A 343 -13.36 36.11 8.94
N VAL A 344 -13.54 36.52 7.68
CA VAL A 344 -14.51 37.57 7.26
C VAL A 344 -15.48 37.12 6.18
N VAL A 345 -15.16 36.06 5.46
CA VAL A 345 -15.71 35.82 4.10
C VAL A 345 -17.13 35.28 4.07
N LEU A 346 -17.59 34.58 5.09
CA LEU A 346 -18.89 33.91 5.06
C LEU A 346 -20.00 34.56 5.94
N ARG A 347 -19.89 35.86 6.22
CA ARG A 347 -21.08 36.59 6.69
C ARG A 347 -22.03 36.76 5.52
N PHE A 348 -23.07 35.97 5.48
CA PHE A 348 -24.24 36.27 4.66
C PHE A 348 -24.78 37.64 5.08
N PRO A 349 -25.08 38.53 4.14
CA PRO A 349 -25.83 39.72 4.48
C PRO A 349 -27.12 39.24 5.13
N SER A 350 -27.40 39.69 6.36
CA SER A 350 -28.71 39.56 6.95
C SER A 350 -29.72 40.18 5.95
N THR A 351 -30.58 39.36 5.38
CA THR A 351 -31.76 39.84 4.66
C THR A 351 -32.59 40.59 5.67
N GLU A 352 -32.51 41.94 5.66
CA GLU A 352 -33.59 42.80 6.19
C GLU A 352 -34.81 42.72 5.25
#